data_ed7e85caee0dc2293a871a304aca21e7
#
_entry.id   ed7e85caee0dc2293a871a304aca21e7
#
_cell.length_a   1.000
_cell.length_b   1.000
_cell.length_c   1.000
_cell.angle_alpha   90.00
_cell.angle_beta   90.00
_cell.angle_gamma   90.00
#
_symmetry.space_group_name_H-M   'P 1'
#
loop_
_entity.id
_entity.type
_entity.pdbx_description
1 polymer ?
#
loop_
_entity_poly.entity_id
_entity_poly.type
_entity_poly.pdbx_seq_one_letter_code
_entity_poly.pdbx_strand_id
1 'polypeptide(L)'
;IVEPAISAALVLNLTTNLEAYQAGHHATKILTLGAQHFAVTFGGTGATLVITLMFAFLAKSKELRAVGRASSIPVLFNVNEPFLFGAPIVLNPIFFVPFIFAPIANIWLLKIFVDYLGMDGFIYDLPWTTPGPIGVLLGLGLRLLPVLYLVAIIAADFIIYYPFFKVYDNEKLQEEAENHLNDIEKEEEEIKVDGNVLKSKRILVLCAGGGTSGLLANALDKAAKDQDIPLITAAGSYGAHMDI
;
A
#
# COMPACT_ATOMS: atom_id res chain seq x y z
N ILE A 1 4.47 -30.80 1.92
CA ILE A 1 4.52 -31.92 0.94
C ILE A 1 4.10 -31.44 -0.47
N VAL A 2 3.13 -30.54 -0.60
CA VAL A 2 2.64 -30.05 -1.92
C VAL A 2 3.65 -29.11 -2.60
N GLU A 3 4.26 -28.20 -1.87
CA GLU A 3 5.16 -27.18 -2.40
C GLU A 3 6.41 -27.73 -3.12
N PRO A 4 7.15 -28.73 -2.58
CA PRO A 4 8.29 -29.31 -3.29
C PRO A 4 7.91 -30.00 -4.62
N ALA A 5 6.74 -30.63 -4.67
CA ALA A 5 6.29 -31.30 -5.90
C ALA A 5 5.93 -30.29 -6.99
N ILE A 6 5.26 -29.20 -6.63
CA ILE A 6 4.92 -28.11 -7.56
C ILE A 6 6.20 -27.40 -8.03
N SER A 7 7.12 -27.11 -7.12
CA SER A 7 8.39 -26.43 -7.45
C SER A 7 9.20 -27.22 -8.48
N ALA A 8 9.28 -28.54 -8.37
CA ALA A 8 9.98 -29.37 -9.35
C ALA A 8 9.35 -29.25 -10.77
N ALA A 9 8.04 -29.21 -10.86
CA ALA A 9 7.34 -29.01 -12.14
C ALA A 9 7.56 -27.60 -12.72
N LEU A 10 7.58 -26.58 -11.86
CA LEU A 10 7.84 -25.19 -12.26
C LEU A 10 9.26 -25.00 -12.79
N VAL A 11 10.25 -25.63 -12.16
CA VAL A 11 11.65 -25.63 -12.60
C VAL A 11 11.77 -26.37 -13.94
N LEU A 12 11.13 -27.53 -14.10
CA LEU A 12 11.16 -28.27 -15.37
C LEU A 12 10.54 -27.46 -16.51
N ASN A 13 9.43 -26.79 -16.27
CA ASN A 13 8.82 -25.91 -17.27
C ASN A 13 9.73 -24.72 -17.64
N LEU A 14 10.44 -24.16 -16.67
CA LEU A 14 11.38 -23.07 -16.91
C LEU A 14 12.57 -23.54 -17.77
N THR A 15 13.16 -24.70 -17.46
CA THR A 15 14.23 -25.27 -18.29
C THR A 15 13.76 -25.58 -19.70
N THR A 16 12.54 -26.12 -19.87
CA THR A 16 11.94 -26.34 -21.18
C THR A 16 11.76 -25.04 -21.98
N ASN A 17 11.34 -23.96 -21.34
CA ASN A 17 11.25 -22.64 -21.97
C ASN A 17 12.63 -22.12 -22.40
N LEU A 18 13.63 -22.26 -21.54
CA LEU A 18 14.99 -21.81 -21.84
C LEU A 18 15.60 -22.60 -23.03
N GLU A 19 15.42 -23.92 -23.06
CA GLU A 19 15.85 -24.79 -24.17
C GLU A 19 15.15 -24.40 -25.49
N ALA A 20 13.82 -24.21 -25.45
CA ALA A 20 13.05 -23.77 -26.61
C ALA A 20 13.56 -22.41 -27.14
N TYR A 21 13.76 -21.45 -26.23
CA TYR A 21 14.27 -20.13 -26.59
C TYR A 21 15.68 -20.16 -27.19
N GLN A 22 16.59 -20.97 -26.62
CA GLN A 22 17.95 -21.15 -27.15
C GLN A 22 17.96 -21.84 -28.53
N ALA A 23 16.98 -22.73 -28.79
CA ALA A 23 16.78 -23.36 -30.07
C ALA A 23 16.06 -22.45 -31.12
N GLY A 24 15.72 -21.20 -30.74
CA GLY A 24 15.00 -20.27 -31.59
C GLY A 24 13.49 -20.57 -31.71
N HIS A 25 12.97 -21.39 -30.80
CA HIS A 25 11.54 -21.73 -30.75
C HIS A 25 10.83 -20.88 -29.69
N HIS A 26 9.51 -20.75 -29.83
CA HIS A 26 8.65 -20.04 -28.90
C HIS A 26 8.56 -20.78 -27.56
N ALA A 27 8.85 -20.08 -26.47
CA ALA A 27 8.75 -20.59 -25.10
C ALA A 27 7.30 -20.53 -24.59
N THR A 28 6.58 -21.67 -24.61
CA THR A 28 5.13 -21.71 -24.41
C THR A 28 4.68 -22.10 -23.01
N LYS A 29 5.58 -22.49 -22.12
CA LYS A 29 5.20 -22.90 -20.76
C LYS A 29 4.87 -21.69 -19.91
N ILE A 30 3.62 -21.61 -19.42
CA ILE A 30 3.12 -20.48 -18.62
C ILE A 30 3.53 -20.63 -17.16
N LEU A 31 3.26 -21.80 -16.57
CA LEU A 31 3.54 -22.07 -15.15
C LEU A 31 5.01 -22.44 -14.97
N THR A 32 5.83 -21.46 -14.69
CA THR A 32 7.27 -21.58 -14.43
C THR A 32 7.63 -20.95 -13.08
N LEU A 33 8.82 -21.20 -12.57
CA LEU A 33 9.29 -20.57 -11.33
C LEU A 33 9.34 -19.05 -11.46
N GLY A 34 9.81 -18.51 -12.58
CA GLY A 34 9.79 -17.06 -12.85
C GLY A 34 8.37 -16.47 -12.88
N ALA A 35 7.39 -17.20 -13.43
CA ALA A 35 5.98 -16.78 -13.39
C ALA A 35 5.43 -16.75 -11.97
N GLN A 36 5.80 -17.73 -11.13
CA GLN A 36 5.43 -17.73 -9.72
C GLN A 36 5.99 -16.50 -8.99
N HIS A 37 7.28 -16.19 -9.16
CA HIS A 37 7.95 -15.11 -8.45
C HIS A 37 7.54 -13.70 -8.92
N PHE A 38 7.24 -13.52 -10.23
CA PHE A 38 7.11 -12.18 -10.79
C PHE A 38 5.74 -11.88 -11.43
N ALA A 39 4.92 -12.89 -11.70
CA ALA A 39 3.54 -12.68 -12.15
C ALA A 39 2.54 -12.95 -11.02
N VAL A 40 2.59 -14.14 -10.39
CA VAL A 40 1.68 -14.53 -9.32
C VAL A 40 1.91 -13.72 -8.05
N THR A 41 3.19 -13.58 -7.64
CA THR A 41 3.57 -12.84 -6.43
C THR A 41 4.19 -11.47 -6.76
N PHE A 42 3.57 -10.72 -7.65
CA PHE A 42 4.01 -9.38 -8.04
C PHE A 42 3.94 -8.40 -6.88
N GLY A 43 5.10 -8.17 -6.25
CA GLY A 43 5.19 -7.44 -4.98
C GLY A 43 4.81 -8.26 -3.76
N GLY A 44 5.02 -9.59 -3.79
CA GLY A 44 4.72 -10.54 -2.74
C GLY A 44 3.37 -11.23 -2.88
N THR A 45 3.01 -12.04 -1.91
CA THR A 45 1.76 -12.82 -1.92
C THR A 45 0.54 -11.95 -2.12
N GLY A 46 -0.34 -12.31 -3.04
CA GLY A 46 -1.54 -11.55 -3.39
C GLY A 46 -1.31 -10.46 -4.44
N ALA A 47 -0.14 -10.39 -5.10
CA ALA A 47 0.22 -9.35 -6.07
C ALA A 47 0.07 -7.93 -5.50
N THR A 48 0.68 -7.69 -4.33
CA THR A 48 0.39 -6.53 -3.49
C THR A 48 1.18 -5.26 -3.85
N LEU A 49 2.03 -5.26 -4.88
CA LEU A 49 2.81 -4.06 -5.24
C LEU A 49 1.91 -2.84 -5.50
N VAL A 50 0.88 -3.03 -6.32
CA VAL A 50 0.02 -1.92 -6.75
C VAL A 50 -0.80 -1.38 -5.59
N ILE A 51 -1.40 -2.24 -4.77
CA ILE A 51 -2.19 -1.79 -3.60
C ILE A 51 -1.31 -1.09 -2.57
N THR A 52 -0.06 -1.52 -2.37
CA THR A 52 0.88 -0.83 -1.47
C THR A 52 1.19 0.58 -1.97
N LEU A 53 1.39 0.75 -3.28
CA LEU A 53 1.58 2.08 -3.89
C LEU A 53 0.31 2.94 -3.80
N MET A 54 -0.88 2.33 -3.93
CA MET A 54 -2.14 3.05 -3.69
C MET A 54 -2.21 3.58 -2.26
N PHE A 55 -1.83 2.78 -1.26
CA PHE A 55 -1.77 3.24 0.13
C PHE A 55 -0.77 4.38 0.30
N ALA A 56 0.41 4.26 -0.30
CA ALA A 56 1.46 5.27 -0.16
C ALA A 56 1.08 6.64 -0.77
N PHE A 57 0.37 6.64 -1.92
CA PHE A 57 0.16 7.85 -2.72
C PHE A 57 -1.30 8.30 -2.82
N LEU A 58 -2.27 7.39 -2.76
CA LEU A 58 -3.69 7.70 -2.96
C LEU A 58 -4.51 7.69 -1.67
N ALA A 59 -4.06 7.01 -0.60
CA ALA A 59 -4.79 6.95 0.66
C ALA A 59 -4.98 8.35 1.25
N LYS A 60 -6.18 8.60 1.79
CA LYS A 60 -6.51 9.80 2.55
C LYS A 60 -6.22 9.59 4.03
N SER A 61 -6.46 8.39 4.56
CA SER A 61 -6.09 7.99 5.92
C SER A 61 -4.59 8.17 6.13
N LYS A 62 -4.21 8.77 7.25
CA LYS A 62 -2.82 8.99 7.63
C LYS A 62 -2.13 7.67 7.97
N GLU A 63 -2.84 6.79 8.65
CA GLU A 63 -2.38 5.46 9.02
C GLU A 63 -2.03 4.63 7.78
N LEU A 64 -2.97 4.52 6.83
CA LEU A 64 -2.74 3.74 5.61
C LEU A 64 -1.61 4.32 4.75
N ARG A 65 -1.51 5.65 4.70
CA ARG A 65 -0.41 6.32 3.98
C ARG A 65 0.95 6.04 4.61
N ALA A 66 1.02 6.03 5.93
CA ALA A 66 2.25 5.71 6.67
C ALA A 66 2.68 4.26 6.41
N VAL A 67 1.75 3.30 6.54
CA VAL A 67 1.99 1.88 6.24
C VAL A 67 2.42 1.67 4.79
N GLY A 68 1.70 2.28 3.84
CA GLY A 68 2.04 2.19 2.41
C GLY A 68 3.45 2.69 2.11
N ARG A 69 3.84 3.84 2.65
CA ARG A 69 5.18 4.42 2.45
C ARG A 69 6.27 3.58 3.09
N ALA A 70 6.06 3.11 4.33
CA ALA A 70 7.02 2.26 5.03
C ALA A 70 7.24 0.92 4.31
N SER A 71 6.19 0.38 3.70
CA SER A 71 6.21 -0.94 3.04
C SER A 71 6.58 -0.89 1.56
N SER A 72 6.61 0.30 0.92
CA SER A 72 6.82 0.41 -0.54
C SER A 72 8.14 -0.19 -1.01
N ILE A 73 9.23 0.05 -0.28
CA ILE A 73 10.56 -0.50 -0.65
C ILE A 73 10.60 -2.02 -0.47
N PRO A 74 10.27 -2.60 0.70
CA PRO A 74 10.23 -4.06 0.85
C PRO A 74 9.34 -4.75 -0.19
N VAL A 75 8.13 -4.23 -0.42
CA VAL A 75 7.17 -4.80 -1.38
C VAL A 75 7.68 -4.74 -2.82
N LEU A 76 8.42 -3.70 -3.19
CA LEU A 76 9.09 -3.65 -4.50
C LEU A 76 10.03 -4.84 -4.71
N PHE A 77 10.66 -5.33 -3.64
CA PHE A 77 11.52 -6.52 -3.60
C PHE A 77 10.76 -7.81 -3.25
N ASN A 78 9.45 -7.84 -3.44
CA ASN A 78 8.54 -8.97 -3.18
C ASN A 78 8.44 -9.40 -1.69
N VAL A 79 8.93 -8.58 -0.76
CA VAL A 79 8.82 -8.78 0.69
C VAL A 79 7.65 -7.97 1.22
N ASN A 80 6.47 -8.58 1.31
CA ASN A 80 5.24 -7.84 1.63
C ASN A 80 4.71 -8.04 3.06
N GLU A 81 5.42 -8.77 3.90
CA GLU A 81 5.03 -8.98 5.30
C GLU A 81 4.83 -7.66 6.07
N PRO A 82 5.68 -6.62 5.92
CA PRO A 82 5.44 -5.34 6.60
C PRO A 82 4.10 -4.70 6.18
N PHE A 83 3.70 -4.87 4.93
CA PHE A 83 2.42 -4.39 4.42
C PHE A 83 1.24 -5.22 4.91
N LEU A 84 1.36 -6.55 4.86
CA LEU A 84 0.30 -7.48 5.27
C LEU A 84 -0.06 -7.37 6.75
N PHE A 85 0.92 -7.09 7.60
CA PHE A 85 0.72 -6.93 9.04
C PHE A 85 0.46 -5.47 9.45
N GLY A 86 1.04 -4.51 8.77
CA GLY A 86 0.85 -3.09 9.05
C GLY A 86 -0.55 -2.58 8.69
N ALA A 87 -1.12 -3.09 7.60
CA ALA A 87 -2.53 -2.93 7.29
C ALA A 87 -3.11 -4.34 7.17
N PRO A 88 -3.79 -4.91 8.17
CA PRO A 88 -4.09 -6.35 8.28
C PRO A 88 -4.90 -6.88 7.08
N ILE A 89 -4.26 -6.91 5.91
CA ILE A 89 -4.86 -7.25 4.61
C ILE A 89 -5.33 -8.70 4.59
N VAL A 90 -4.52 -9.63 5.13
CA VAL A 90 -4.80 -11.07 5.08
C VAL A 90 -6.04 -11.45 5.88
N LEU A 91 -6.32 -10.77 6.98
CA LEU A 91 -7.46 -11.02 7.85
C LEU A 91 -8.64 -10.09 7.56
N ASN A 92 -8.49 -9.14 6.65
CA ASN A 92 -9.55 -8.19 6.32
C ASN A 92 -10.46 -8.77 5.23
N PRO A 93 -11.76 -8.99 5.51
CA PRO A 93 -12.70 -9.54 4.53
C PRO A 93 -12.82 -8.67 3.27
N ILE A 94 -12.57 -7.37 3.36
CA ILE A 94 -12.60 -6.46 2.20
C ILE A 94 -11.56 -6.88 1.16
N PHE A 95 -10.34 -7.24 1.60
CA PHE A 95 -9.26 -7.61 0.68
C PHE A 95 -9.21 -9.08 0.31
N PHE A 96 -10.06 -9.93 0.88
CA PHE A 96 -10.08 -11.36 0.57
C PHE A 96 -10.28 -11.63 -0.93
N VAL A 97 -11.19 -10.92 -1.56
CA VAL A 97 -11.48 -11.07 -2.98
C VAL A 97 -10.29 -10.63 -3.85
N PRO A 98 -9.81 -9.37 -3.78
CA PRO A 98 -8.72 -8.93 -4.64
C PRO A 98 -7.41 -9.69 -4.38
N PHE A 99 -7.13 -10.09 -3.16
CA PHE A 99 -5.93 -10.85 -2.79
C PHE A 99 -5.82 -12.21 -3.50
N ILE A 100 -6.97 -12.84 -3.80
CA ILE A 100 -7.03 -14.10 -4.55
C ILE A 100 -7.09 -13.83 -6.05
N PHE A 101 -7.88 -12.88 -6.49
CA PHE A 101 -8.16 -12.69 -7.92
C PHE A 101 -7.04 -11.95 -8.67
N ALA A 102 -6.26 -11.08 -8.02
CA ALA A 102 -5.16 -10.38 -8.69
C ALA A 102 -4.07 -11.34 -9.20
N PRO A 103 -3.51 -12.28 -8.40
CA PRO A 103 -2.58 -13.29 -8.90
C PRO A 103 -3.14 -14.15 -10.05
N ILE A 104 -4.43 -14.51 -9.96
CA ILE A 104 -5.11 -15.29 -11.01
C ILE A 104 -5.18 -14.47 -12.31
N ALA A 105 -5.57 -13.20 -12.22
CA ALA A 105 -5.63 -12.31 -13.37
C ALA A 105 -4.26 -12.14 -14.03
N ASN A 106 -3.20 -12.00 -13.25
CA ASN A 106 -1.84 -11.85 -13.75
C ASN A 106 -1.36 -13.07 -14.55
N ILE A 107 -1.67 -14.28 -14.08
CA ILE A 107 -1.35 -15.52 -14.81
C ILE A 107 -2.21 -15.65 -16.07
N TRP A 108 -3.50 -15.30 -16.04
CA TRP A 108 -4.33 -15.30 -17.23
C TRP A 108 -3.86 -14.28 -18.26
N LEU A 109 -3.43 -13.09 -17.83
CA LEU A 109 -2.79 -12.11 -18.72
C LEU A 109 -1.51 -12.66 -19.33
N LEU A 110 -0.64 -13.31 -18.53
CA LEU A 110 0.55 -13.96 -19.05
C LEU A 110 0.20 -14.98 -20.14
N LYS A 111 -0.80 -15.80 -19.88
CA LYS A 111 -1.29 -16.79 -20.85
C LYS A 111 -1.77 -16.14 -22.14
N ILE A 112 -2.52 -15.06 -22.06
CA ILE A 112 -3.00 -14.31 -23.23
C ILE A 112 -1.82 -13.77 -24.05
N PHE A 113 -0.82 -13.18 -23.39
CA PHE A 113 0.35 -12.63 -24.05
C PHE A 113 1.22 -13.72 -24.72
N VAL A 114 1.35 -14.87 -24.08
CA VAL A 114 2.14 -15.98 -24.64
C VAL A 114 1.39 -16.67 -25.77
N ASP A 115 0.13 -17.07 -25.57
CA ASP A 115 -0.59 -17.90 -26.52
C ASP A 115 -1.09 -17.13 -27.75
N TYR A 116 -1.46 -15.85 -27.59
CA TYR A 116 -2.10 -15.07 -28.67
C TYR A 116 -1.22 -13.97 -29.24
N LEU A 117 -0.36 -13.36 -28.42
CA LEU A 117 0.50 -12.25 -28.86
C LEU A 117 1.92 -12.71 -29.22
N GLY A 118 2.25 -14.00 -29.02
CA GLY A 118 3.55 -14.56 -29.34
C GLY A 118 4.70 -14.09 -28.44
N MET A 119 4.38 -13.67 -27.22
CA MET A 119 5.38 -13.37 -26.20
C MET A 119 5.96 -14.68 -25.64
N ASP A 120 7.27 -14.76 -25.46
CA ASP A 120 7.85 -15.90 -24.76
C ASP A 120 7.41 -15.92 -23.30
N GLY A 121 7.20 -17.12 -22.73
CA GLY A 121 7.04 -17.31 -21.29
C GLY A 121 8.34 -16.98 -20.56
N PHE A 122 8.33 -17.05 -19.22
CA PHE A 122 9.55 -16.83 -18.47
C PHE A 122 10.67 -17.80 -18.87
N ILE A 123 11.81 -17.27 -19.23
CA ILE A 123 13.00 -17.99 -19.73
C ILE A 123 14.17 -17.97 -18.75
N TYR A 124 14.20 -16.99 -17.86
CA TYR A 124 15.26 -16.87 -16.86
C TYR A 124 14.70 -17.00 -15.45
N ASP A 125 15.46 -17.65 -14.57
CA ASP A 125 15.23 -17.66 -13.14
C ASP A 125 16.07 -16.56 -12.49
N LEU A 126 15.39 -15.70 -11.75
CA LEU A 126 16.00 -14.61 -10.99
C LEU A 126 15.66 -14.83 -9.51
N PRO A 127 16.54 -14.40 -8.59
CA PRO A 127 16.21 -14.42 -7.18
C PRO A 127 14.83 -13.78 -6.93
N TRP A 128 13.98 -14.44 -6.15
CA TRP A 128 12.61 -13.95 -5.88
C TRP A 128 12.58 -12.55 -5.27
N THR A 129 13.68 -12.14 -4.60
CA THR A 129 13.91 -10.80 -4.05
C THR A 129 14.34 -9.76 -5.10
N THR A 130 14.36 -10.10 -6.39
CA THR A 130 14.55 -9.10 -7.45
C THR A 130 13.34 -8.16 -7.48
N PRO A 131 13.52 -6.83 -7.67
CA PRO A 131 12.39 -5.92 -7.78
C PRO A 131 11.38 -6.41 -8.82
N GLY A 132 10.09 -6.54 -8.42
CA GLY A 132 9.04 -7.16 -9.23
C GLY A 132 9.02 -6.72 -10.70
N PRO A 133 8.99 -5.39 -11.00
CA PRO A 133 9.02 -4.92 -12.39
C PRO A 133 10.28 -5.33 -13.17
N ILE A 134 11.44 -5.32 -12.52
CA ILE A 134 12.71 -5.75 -13.12
C ILE A 134 12.68 -7.26 -13.36
N GLY A 135 12.14 -8.03 -12.40
CA GLY A 135 12.00 -9.48 -12.51
C GLY A 135 11.11 -9.89 -13.70
N VAL A 136 9.99 -9.19 -13.92
CA VAL A 136 9.15 -9.39 -15.10
C VAL A 136 9.92 -9.13 -16.39
N LEU A 137 10.57 -7.97 -16.51
CA LEU A 137 11.24 -7.57 -17.75
C LEU A 137 12.44 -8.48 -18.09
N LEU A 138 13.27 -8.81 -17.10
CA LEU A 138 14.44 -9.65 -17.31
C LEU A 138 14.05 -11.13 -17.48
N GLY A 139 13.07 -11.61 -16.71
CA GLY A 139 12.61 -13.00 -16.76
C GLY A 139 11.93 -13.37 -18.08
N LEU A 140 11.23 -12.42 -18.72
CA LEU A 140 10.58 -12.60 -20.02
C LEU A 140 11.47 -12.18 -21.22
N GLY A 141 12.67 -11.61 -20.93
CA GLY A 141 13.55 -11.02 -21.94
C GLY A 141 13.16 -9.58 -22.28
N LEU A 142 14.15 -8.72 -22.43
CA LEU A 142 13.98 -7.28 -22.68
C LEU A 142 13.47 -6.99 -24.10
N ARG A 143 12.18 -7.11 -24.29
CA ARG A 143 11.47 -6.85 -25.56
C ARG A 143 10.24 -5.97 -25.30
N LEU A 144 9.56 -5.51 -26.35
CA LEU A 144 8.39 -4.65 -26.24
C LEU A 144 7.19 -5.35 -25.56
N LEU A 145 6.93 -6.62 -25.88
CA LEU A 145 5.79 -7.36 -25.32
C LEU A 145 5.87 -7.54 -23.79
N PRO A 146 7.02 -7.91 -23.18
CA PRO A 146 7.17 -7.89 -21.73
C PRO A 146 6.91 -6.53 -21.08
N VAL A 147 7.26 -5.42 -21.73
CA VAL A 147 6.94 -4.06 -21.22
C VAL A 147 5.42 -3.84 -21.26
N LEU A 148 4.76 -4.21 -22.35
CA LEU A 148 3.30 -4.12 -22.44
C LEU A 148 2.60 -5.04 -21.43
N TYR A 149 3.13 -6.23 -21.21
CA TYR A 149 2.65 -7.14 -20.17
C TYR A 149 2.79 -6.53 -18.78
N LEU A 150 3.94 -5.94 -18.45
CA LEU A 150 4.15 -5.25 -17.18
C LEU A 150 3.12 -4.13 -16.95
N VAL A 151 2.86 -3.32 -17.98
CA VAL A 151 1.83 -2.28 -17.90
C VAL A 151 0.44 -2.90 -17.71
N ALA A 152 0.16 -4.01 -18.39
CA ALA A 152 -1.13 -4.70 -18.30
C ALA A 152 -1.38 -5.28 -16.91
N ILE A 153 -0.39 -5.91 -16.26
CA ILE A 153 -0.57 -6.43 -14.88
C ILE A 153 -0.74 -5.28 -13.87
N ILE A 154 0.02 -4.19 -13.99
CA ILE A 154 -0.15 -3.01 -13.13
C ILE A 154 -1.56 -2.44 -13.27
N ALA A 155 -2.07 -2.32 -14.50
CA ALA A 155 -3.42 -1.83 -14.76
C ALA A 155 -4.49 -2.79 -14.23
N ALA A 156 -4.32 -4.10 -14.41
CA ALA A 156 -5.24 -5.12 -13.91
C ALA A 156 -5.28 -5.12 -12.38
N ASP A 157 -4.14 -5.15 -11.73
CA ASP A 157 -4.05 -5.09 -10.28
C ASP A 157 -4.67 -3.80 -9.74
N PHE A 158 -4.44 -2.66 -10.41
CA PHE A 158 -5.06 -1.39 -10.05
C PHE A 158 -6.59 -1.48 -10.11
N ILE A 159 -7.14 -1.98 -11.21
CA ILE A 159 -8.60 -2.09 -11.41
C ILE A 159 -9.21 -3.04 -10.37
N ILE A 160 -8.55 -4.18 -10.09
CA ILE A 160 -9.03 -5.18 -9.14
C ILE A 160 -9.00 -4.64 -7.70
N TYR A 161 -7.92 -3.98 -7.30
CA TYR A 161 -7.75 -3.50 -5.92
C TYR A 161 -8.46 -2.18 -5.64
N TYR A 162 -8.64 -1.30 -6.63
CA TYR A 162 -9.13 0.06 -6.43
C TYR A 162 -10.47 0.18 -5.70
N PRO A 163 -11.53 -0.58 -6.03
CA PRO A 163 -12.81 -0.47 -5.34
C PRO A 163 -12.69 -0.86 -3.85
N PHE A 164 -11.94 -1.90 -3.56
CA PHE A 164 -11.73 -2.37 -2.19
C PHE A 164 -10.84 -1.42 -1.38
N PHE A 165 -9.80 -0.89 -2.00
CA PHE A 165 -8.98 0.17 -1.43
C PHE A 165 -9.83 1.37 -1.00
N LYS A 166 -10.73 1.83 -1.87
CA LYS A 166 -11.55 3.00 -1.60
C LYS A 166 -12.53 2.80 -0.44
N VAL A 167 -13.09 1.60 -0.31
CA VAL A 167 -13.94 1.22 0.82
C VAL A 167 -13.13 1.25 2.11
N TYR A 168 -11.98 0.61 2.12
CA TYR A 168 -11.12 0.52 3.30
C TYR A 168 -10.52 1.87 3.73
N ASP A 169 -10.11 2.70 2.78
CA ASP A 169 -9.61 4.06 3.08
C ASP A 169 -10.69 4.94 3.72
N ASN A 170 -11.95 4.81 3.28
CA ASN A 170 -13.06 5.54 3.88
C ASN A 170 -13.41 5.02 5.30
N GLU A 171 -13.34 3.69 5.52
CA GLU A 171 -13.54 3.09 6.84
C GLU A 171 -12.48 3.60 7.83
N LYS A 172 -11.22 3.58 7.43
CA LYS A 172 -10.12 4.09 8.25
C LYS A 172 -10.22 5.59 8.54
N LEU A 173 -10.69 6.38 7.58
CA LEU A 173 -10.96 7.80 7.83
C LEU A 173 -12.05 8.05 8.88
N GLN A 174 -13.09 7.21 8.90
CA GLN A 174 -14.14 7.30 9.92
C GLN A 174 -13.61 6.92 11.30
N GLU A 175 -12.83 5.82 11.38
CA GLU A 175 -12.16 5.42 12.62
C GLU A 175 -11.22 6.52 13.16
N GLU A 176 -10.41 7.13 12.28
CA GLU A 176 -9.52 8.24 12.66
C GLU A 176 -10.32 9.45 13.19
N ALA A 177 -11.46 9.75 12.58
CA ALA A 177 -12.33 10.85 13.02
C ALA A 177 -13.01 10.57 14.36
N GLU A 178 -13.52 9.35 14.55
CA GLU A 178 -14.14 8.92 15.81
C GLU A 178 -13.15 8.89 16.97
N ASN A 179 -11.93 8.36 16.73
CA ASN A 179 -10.88 8.36 17.74
C ASN A 179 -10.50 9.78 18.16
N HIS A 180 -10.41 10.69 17.21
CA HIS A 180 -10.10 12.09 17.51
C HIS A 180 -11.22 12.76 18.33
N LEU A 181 -12.49 12.47 18.08
CA LEU A 181 -13.61 12.97 18.86
C LEU A 181 -13.59 12.39 20.29
N ASN A 182 -13.35 11.08 20.42
CA ASN A 182 -13.25 10.41 21.72
C ASN A 182 -12.08 10.96 22.57
N ASP A 183 -10.98 11.31 21.94
CA ASP A 183 -9.82 11.92 22.65
C ASP A 183 -10.18 13.32 23.17
N ILE A 184 -10.89 14.13 22.37
CA ILE A 184 -11.38 15.44 22.77
C ILE A 184 -12.37 15.32 23.94
N GLU A 185 -13.31 14.37 23.87
CA GLU A 185 -14.30 14.16 24.95
C GLU A 185 -13.63 13.71 26.26
N LYS A 186 -12.60 12.85 26.20
CA LYS A 186 -11.83 12.44 27.38
C LYS A 186 -11.06 13.60 27.98
N GLU A 187 -10.41 14.43 27.17
CA GLU A 187 -9.74 15.65 27.65
C GLU A 187 -10.74 16.60 28.32
N GLU A 188 -11.96 16.72 27.79
CA GLU A 188 -13.01 17.54 28.42
C GLU A 188 -13.51 16.93 29.74
N GLU A 189 -13.60 15.60 29.87
CA GLU A 189 -13.98 14.93 31.12
C GLU A 189 -12.89 15.02 32.18
N GLU A 190 -11.61 14.85 31.83
CA GLU A 190 -10.49 15.04 32.78
C GLU A 190 -10.45 16.47 33.33
N ILE A 191 -10.78 17.47 32.51
CA ILE A 191 -10.90 18.86 32.94
C ILE A 191 -12.06 19.08 33.93
N LYS A 192 -13.12 18.25 33.82
CA LYS A 192 -14.28 18.32 34.73
C LYS A 192 -14.07 17.63 36.08
N VAL A 193 -13.19 16.64 36.17
CA VAL A 193 -12.95 15.83 37.36
C VAL A 193 -12.05 16.55 38.37
N ASP A 194 -11.19 17.45 37.91
CA ASP A 194 -10.34 18.23 38.80
C ASP A 194 -11.06 19.53 39.28
N GLY A 195 -12.03 19.35 40.18
CA GLY A 195 -13.00 20.33 40.64
C GLY A 195 -12.42 21.56 41.33
N ASN A 196 -11.15 21.90 41.14
CA ASN A 196 -10.47 23.08 41.66
C ASN A 196 -9.63 23.82 40.63
N VAL A 197 -9.86 23.57 39.36
CA VAL A 197 -9.18 24.30 38.29
C VAL A 197 -9.91 25.58 37.99
N LEU A 198 -9.26 26.67 38.33
CA LEU A 198 -9.60 28.01 37.85
C LEU A 198 -10.04 27.97 36.41
N LYS A 199 -11.13 28.61 36.12
CA LYS A 199 -11.83 28.68 34.80
C LYS A 199 -10.94 29.20 33.64
N SER A 200 -9.79 28.61 33.41
CA SER A 200 -8.98 28.90 32.22
C SER A 200 -9.40 28.05 31.07
N LYS A 201 -9.98 28.63 30.05
CA LYS A 201 -10.29 27.94 28.79
C LYS A 201 -9.00 27.80 27.98
N ARG A 202 -8.74 26.60 27.48
CA ARG A 202 -7.63 26.35 26.53
C ARG A 202 -8.21 26.33 25.12
N ILE A 203 -7.61 27.09 24.23
CA ILE A 203 -7.97 27.11 22.81
C ILE A 203 -6.75 26.71 21.99
N LEU A 204 -6.88 25.62 21.25
CA LEU A 204 -5.88 25.19 20.27
C LEU A 204 -6.30 25.69 18.88
N VAL A 205 -5.48 26.51 18.28
CA VAL A 205 -5.69 27.04 16.92
C VAL A 205 -4.86 26.24 15.94
N LEU A 206 -5.51 25.45 15.09
CA LEU A 206 -4.87 24.63 14.06
C LEU A 206 -5.09 25.21 12.67
N CYS A 207 -4.06 25.23 11.83
CA CYS A 207 -4.23 25.48 10.40
C CYS A 207 -3.38 24.51 9.56
N ALA A 208 -3.78 24.31 8.32
CA ALA A 208 -3.15 23.37 7.41
C ALA A 208 -1.66 23.66 7.13
N GLY A 209 -1.24 24.92 7.23
CA GLY A 209 0.13 25.37 6.96
C GLY A 209 0.93 25.90 8.14
N GLY A 210 0.35 25.91 9.36
CA GLY A 210 1.04 26.32 10.60
C GLY A 210 1.34 27.82 10.75
N GLY A 211 1.35 28.60 9.67
CA GLY A 211 1.78 30.01 9.72
C GLY A 211 0.74 31.00 10.27
N THR A 212 -0.53 30.79 9.97
CA THR A 212 -1.62 31.69 10.41
C THR A 212 -2.17 31.33 11.79
N SER A 213 -1.99 30.09 12.25
CA SER A 213 -2.43 29.65 13.58
C SER A 213 -1.71 30.40 14.70
N GLY A 214 -0.41 30.67 14.54
CA GLY A 214 0.37 31.46 15.52
C GLY A 214 -0.10 32.89 15.65
N LEU A 215 -0.43 33.55 14.56
CA LEU A 215 -0.96 34.92 14.56
C LEU A 215 -2.34 34.99 15.24
N LEU A 216 -3.20 34.01 14.97
CA LEU A 216 -4.54 33.97 15.56
C LEU A 216 -4.50 33.62 17.06
N ALA A 217 -3.64 32.66 17.46
CA ALA A 217 -3.43 32.32 18.85
C ALA A 217 -2.90 33.53 19.67
N ASN A 218 -1.91 34.26 19.11
CA ASN A 218 -1.39 35.48 19.75
C ASN A 218 -2.44 36.60 19.84
N ALA A 219 -3.28 36.75 18.81
CA ALA A 219 -4.37 37.73 18.83
C ALA A 219 -5.43 37.41 19.89
N LEU A 220 -5.78 36.12 20.02
CA LEU A 220 -6.71 35.63 21.04
C LEU A 220 -6.12 35.79 22.47
N ASP A 221 -4.85 35.48 22.69
CA ASP A 221 -4.18 35.66 23.98
C ASP A 221 -4.13 37.14 24.40
N LYS A 222 -3.85 38.02 23.44
CA LYS A 222 -3.85 39.45 23.68
C LYS A 222 -5.25 39.99 24.02
N ALA A 223 -6.27 39.59 23.26
CA ALA A 223 -7.65 39.98 23.50
C ALA A 223 -8.18 39.45 24.84
N ALA A 224 -7.78 38.24 25.26
CA ALA A 224 -8.14 37.64 26.52
C ALA A 224 -7.49 38.38 27.69
N LYS A 225 -6.21 38.76 27.55
CA LYS A 225 -5.50 39.60 28.56
C LYS A 225 -6.12 40.96 28.71
N ASP A 226 -6.54 41.59 27.61
CA ASP A 226 -7.17 42.92 27.64
C ASP A 226 -8.55 42.91 28.33
N GLN A 227 -9.20 41.73 28.42
CA GLN A 227 -10.51 41.53 29.04
C GLN A 227 -10.45 40.76 30.38
N ASP A 228 -9.25 40.51 30.92
CA ASP A 228 -9.03 39.73 32.15
C ASP A 228 -9.68 38.35 32.17
N ILE A 229 -9.74 37.71 30.96
CA ILE A 229 -10.25 36.36 30.77
C ILE A 229 -9.09 35.37 30.87
N PRO A 230 -9.13 34.39 31.82
CA PRO A 230 -8.07 33.37 31.92
C PRO A 230 -8.18 32.42 30.71
N LEU A 231 -7.41 32.70 29.65
CA LEU A 231 -7.34 31.94 28.41
C LEU A 231 -5.89 31.51 28.14
N ILE A 232 -5.71 30.25 27.84
CA ILE A 232 -4.43 29.72 27.35
C ILE A 232 -4.61 29.35 25.87
N THR A 233 -3.82 29.97 25.02
CA THR A 233 -3.87 29.69 23.57
C THR A 233 -2.62 28.94 23.13
N ALA A 234 -2.78 27.94 22.30
CA ALA A 234 -1.69 27.24 21.63
C ALA A 234 -1.91 27.24 20.11
N ALA A 235 -0.84 27.29 19.36
CA ALA A 235 -0.87 27.25 17.90
C ALA A 235 -0.16 26.01 17.39
N GLY A 236 -0.72 25.37 16.39
CA GLY A 236 -0.11 24.20 15.76
C GLY A 236 -0.44 24.05 14.28
N SER A 237 0.34 23.27 13.57
CA SER A 237 -0.05 22.81 12.24
C SER A 237 -0.80 21.49 12.38
N TYR A 238 -1.81 21.29 11.55
CA TYR A 238 -2.64 20.06 11.51
C TYR A 238 -1.82 18.77 11.35
N GLY A 239 -0.55 18.85 10.95
CA GLY A 239 0.35 17.71 10.78
C GLY A 239 1.40 17.50 11.89
N ALA A 240 1.51 18.41 12.87
CA ALA A 240 2.61 18.41 13.86
C ALA A 240 2.16 18.13 15.31
N HIS A 241 0.87 17.97 15.57
CA HIS A 241 0.32 17.81 16.91
C HIS A 241 -0.08 16.37 17.24
N MET A 242 0.86 15.44 17.13
CA MET A 242 0.71 14.12 17.75
C MET A 242 1.65 13.86 18.93
N ASP A 243 2.36 14.89 19.42
CA ASP A 243 3.37 14.74 20.48
C ASP A 243 3.23 15.76 21.63
N ILE A 244 2.01 16.16 22.00
CA ILE A 244 1.79 16.92 23.24
C ILE A 244 0.63 16.34 24.03
#